data_8835a5169780c80536e3529d2715b5e5
#
_entry.id   8835a5169780c80536e3529d2715b5e5
#
_cell.length_a   1.000
_cell.length_b   1.000
_cell.length_c   1.000
_cell.angle_alpha   90.00
_cell.angle_beta   90.00
_cell.angle_gamma   90.00
#
_symmetry.space_group_name_H-M   'P 1'
#
loop_
_entity.id
_entity.type
_entity.pdbx_description
1 polymer ?
#
loop_
_entity_poly.entity_id
_entity_poly.type
_entity_poly.pdbx_seq_one_letter_code
_entity_poly.pdbx_strand_id
1 'polypeptide(L)'
;MDLLECRNKLDVIDKQIVKLFEERMDICGKVAETKIATGKAVYDAEREKQKLEAVSAMAGSDFNQIAVRELFSQMMSISRKYQYSILAEHGRSAKLGFEQLDRLPVEGVRVVHQGVEGAYSHAAAIQYFGRDAEIYHVARFEDA
;
A
#
# COMPACT_ATOMS: atom_id res chain seq x y z
N MET A 1 -17.77 21.46 -27.92
CA MET A 1 -17.98 21.20 -26.49
C MET A 1 -17.09 22.16 -25.72
N ASP A 2 -17.67 22.99 -24.87
CA ASP A 2 -16.89 23.91 -24.06
C ASP A 2 -16.34 23.22 -22.79
N LEU A 3 -15.48 23.92 -22.06
CA LEU A 3 -14.83 23.37 -20.86
C LEU A 3 -15.82 23.04 -19.75
N LEU A 4 -16.89 23.82 -19.60
CA LEU A 4 -17.92 23.58 -18.58
C LEU A 4 -18.71 22.32 -18.92
N GLU A 5 -19.07 22.12 -20.18
CA GLU A 5 -19.75 20.91 -20.64
C GLU A 5 -18.89 19.66 -20.44
N CYS A 6 -17.56 19.76 -20.69
CA CYS A 6 -16.62 18.66 -20.41
C CYS A 6 -16.59 18.30 -18.92
N ARG A 7 -16.48 19.29 -18.03
CA ARG A 7 -16.49 19.09 -16.58
C ARG A 7 -17.77 18.43 -16.10
N ASN A 8 -18.92 18.92 -16.55
CA ASN A 8 -20.22 18.34 -16.18
C ASN A 8 -20.33 16.84 -16.58
N LYS A 9 -19.78 16.49 -17.76
CA LYS A 9 -19.74 15.09 -18.20
C LYS A 9 -18.78 14.24 -17.36
N LEU A 10 -17.62 14.79 -16.99
CA LEU A 10 -16.68 14.11 -16.09
C LEU A 10 -17.30 13.85 -14.71
N ASP A 11 -17.98 14.85 -14.14
CA ASP A 11 -18.66 14.70 -12.84
C ASP A 11 -19.71 13.56 -12.82
N VAL A 12 -20.39 13.34 -13.95
CA VAL A 12 -21.34 12.21 -14.10
C VAL A 12 -20.60 10.87 -14.12
N ILE A 13 -19.48 10.80 -14.86
CA ILE A 13 -18.63 9.60 -14.94
C ILE A 13 -18.01 9.29 -13.58
N ASP A 14 -17.49 10.31 -12.88
CA ASP A 14 -16.86 10.15 -11.58
C ASP A 14 -17.83 9.57 -10.54
N LYS A 15 -19.08 10.00 -10.54
CA LYS A 15 -20.14 9.41 -9.70
C LYS A 15 -20.35 7.92 -9.99
N GLN A 16 -20.28 7.52 -11.25
CA GLN A 16 -20.39 6.10 -11.63
C GLN A 16 -19.17 5.30 -11.19
N ILE A 17 -17.97 5.88 -11.32
CA ILE A 17 -16.74 5.25 -10.85
C ILE A 17 -16.77 5.01 -9.34
N VAL A 18 -17.20 6.01 -8.55
CA VAL A 18 -17.35 5.87 -7.10
C VAL A 18 -18.30 4.74 -6.77
N LYS A 19 -19.48 4.73 -7.38
CA LYS A 19 -20.47 3.67 -7.14
C LYS A 19 -19.94 2.27 -7.46
N LEU A 20 -19.31 2.10 -8.62
CA LEU A 20 -18.72 0.83 -9.03
C LEU A 20 -17.55 0.40 -8.13
N PHE A 21 -16.77 1.38 -7.64
CA PHE A 21 -15.71 1.11 -6.68
C PHE A 21 -16.27 0.60 -5.35
N GLU A 22 -17.34 1.22 -4.82
CA GLU A 22 -18.01 0.78 -3.59
C GLU A 22 -18.58 -0.63 -3.73
N GLU A 23 -19.33 -0.91 -4.82
CA GLU A 23 -19.82 -2.24 -5.13
C GLU A 23 -18.69 -3.29 -5.19
N ARG A 24 -17.55 -2.92 -5.79
CA ARG A 24 -16.38 -3.78 -5.85
C ARG A 24 -15.79 -4.04 -4.46
N MET A 25 -15.75 -3.03 -3.59
CA MET A 25 -15.23 -3.19 -2.23
C MET A 25 -16.13 -4.07 -1.37
N ASP A 26 -17.45 -4.00 -1.52
CA ASP A 26 -18.39 -4.91 -0.87
C ASP A 26 -18.14 -6.37 -1.24
N ILE A 27 -17.87 -6.63 -2.52
CA ILE A 27 -17.48 -7.98 -2.98
C ILE A 27 -16.14 -8.39 -2.39
N CYS A 28 -15.18 -7.47 -2.26
CA CYS A 28 -13.89 -7.76 -1.64
C CYS A 28 -14.03 -8.13 -0.15
N GLY A 29 -15.01 -7.56 0.56
CA GLY A 29 -15.35 -7.98 1.93
C GLY A 29 -15.81 -9.44 1.97
N LYS A 30 -16.74 -9.84 1.10
CA LYS A 30 -17.21 -11.23 1.00
C LYS A 30 -16.08 -12.20 0.62
N VAL A 31 -15.15 -11.76 -0.23
CA VAL A 31 -13.94 -12.55 -0.55
C VAL A 31 -13.06 -12.74 0.69
N ALA A 32 -12.92 -11.71 1.53
CA ALA A 32 -12.17 -11.83 2.79
C ALA A 32 -12.81 -12.86 3.73
N GLU A 33 -14.13 -12.80 3.93
CA GLU A 33 -14.87 -13.78 4.74
C GLU A 33 -14.66 -15.21 4.22
N THR A 34 -14.73 -15.42 2.91
CA THR A 34 -14.47 -16.71 2.29
C THR A 34 -13.04 -17.19 2.52
N LYS A 35 -12.06 -16.29 2.45
CA LYS A 35 -10.65 -16.62 2.73
C LYS A 35 -10.43 -16.95 4.20
N ILE A 36 -11.12 -16.27 5.11
CA ILE A 36 -11.13 -16.58 6.54
C ILE A 36 -11.65 -18.01 6.75
N ALA A 37 -12.78 -18.34 6.14
CA ALA A 37 -13.39 -19.68 6.29
C ALA A 37 -12.52 -20.80 5.69
N THR A 38 -11.83 -20.53 4.58
CA THR A 38 -11.06 -21.54 3.84
C THR A 38 -9.56 -21.56 4.14
N GLY A 39 -9.05 -20.61 4.93
CA GLY A 39 -7.62 -20.49 5.23
C GLY A 39 -6.75 -20.00 4.07
N LYS A 40 -7.35 -19.50 2.98
CA LYS A 40 -6.61 -19.01 1.82
C LYS A 40 -5.95 -17.65 2.10
N ALA A 41 -4.75 -17.44 1.53
CA ALA A 41 -4.04 -16.17 1.62
C ALA A 41 -4.80 -15.03 0.94
N VAL A 42 -4.66 -13.81 1.46
CA VAL A 42 -5.24 -12.60 0.82
C VAL A 42 -4.56 -12.32 -0.50
N TYR A 43 -3.23 -12.38 -0.54
CA TYR A 43 -2.46 -12.11 -1.74
C TYR A 43 -2.36 -13.36 -2.62
N ASP A 44 -2.73 -13.22 -3.88
CA ASP A 44 -2.63 -14.24 -4.93
C ASP A 44 -1.99 -13.57 -6.16
N ALA A 45 -0.68 -13.72 -6.29
CA ALA A 45 0.13 -13.05 -7.32
C ALA A 45 -0.30 -13.45 -8.74
N GLU A 46 -0.58 -14.73 -8.96
CA GLU A 46 -0.97 -15.23 -10.29
C GLU A 46 -2.33 -14.69 -10.71
N ARG A 47 -3.29 -14.70 -9.78
CA ARG A 47 -4.62 -14.14 -10.02
C ARG A 47 -4.58 -12.63 -10.30
N GLU A 48 -3.74 -11.88 -9.58
CA GLU A 48 -3.59 -10.44 -9.82
C GLU A 48 -2.95 -10.15 -11.17
N LYS A 49 -1.92 -10.90 -11.56
CA LYS A 49 -1.28 -10.79 -12.87
C LYS A 49 -2.29 -11.02 -14.01
N GLN A 50 -3.01 -12.14 -13.97
CA GLN A 50 -4.06 -12.46 -14.95
C GLN A 50 -5.13 -11.36 -15.03
N LYS A 51 -5.53 -10.81 -13.89
CA LYS A 51 -6.52 -9.72 -13.85
C LYS A 51 -6.01 -8.46 -14.50
N LEU A 52 -4.75 -8.06 -14.22
CA LEU A 52 -4.14 -6.88 -14.83
C LEU A 52 -4.02 -7.02 -16.36
N GLU A 53 -3.64 -8.18 -16.83
CA GLU A 53 -3.58 -8.48 -18.27
C GLU A 53 -4.96 -8.39 -18.92
N ALA A 54 -5.97 -8.99 -18.30
CA ALA A 54 -7.33 -8.97 -18.81
C ALA A 54 -7.94 -7.56 -18.88
N VAL A 55 -7.78 -6.74 -17.83
CA VAL A 55 -8.35 -5.36 -17.84
C VAL A 55 -7.59 -4.44 -18.78
N SER A 56 -6.27 -4.58 -18.89
CA SER A 56 -5.46 -3.85 -19.86
C SER A 56 -5.92 -4.12 -21.29
N ALA A 57 -6.17 -5.38 -21.64
CA ALA A 57 -6.63 -5.77 -22.97
C ALA A 57 -8.03 -5.25 -23.34
N MET A 58 -8.85 -4.82 -22.36
CA MET A 58 -10.16 -4.20 -22.61
C MET A 58 -10.06 -2.76 -23.11
N ALA A 59 -8.91 -2.10 -22.89
CA ALA A 59 -8.74 -0.69 -23.23
C ALA A 59 -8.42 -0.49 -24.71
N GLY A 60 -9.04 0.54 -25.33
CA GLY A 60 -9.02 0.76 -26.78
C GLY A 60 -7.78 1.47 -27.33
N SER A 61 -6.80 1.87 -26.48
CA SER A 61 -5.56 2.52 -26.92
C SER A 61 -4.40 2.15 -26.02
N ASP A 62 -3.17 2.22 -26.52
CA ASP A 62 -1.95 1.89 -25.77
C ASP A 62 -1.83 2.73 -24.49
N PHE A 63 -2.12 4.02 -24.58
CA PHE A 63 -2.15 4.91 -23.40
C PHE A 63 -3.14 4.40 -22.34
N ASN A 64 -4.37 4.11 -22.75
CA ASN A 64 -5.40 3.63 -21.82
C ASN A 64 -5.09 2.24 -21.29
N GLN A 65 -4.42 1.37 -22.04
CA GLN A 65 -3.99 0.05 -21.57
C GLN A 65 -3.01 0.17 -20.39
N ILE A 66 -2.03 1.08 -20.50
CA ILE A 66 -1.08 1.36 -19.43
C ILE A 66 -1.81 1.98 -18.23
N ALA A 67 -2.60 3.04 -18.45
CA ALA A 67 -3.31 3.77 -17.39
C ALA A 67 -4.30 2.87 -16.63
N VAL A 68 -5.07 2.03 -17.33
CA VAL A 68 -6.00 1.06 -16.71
C VAL A 68 -5.24 0.04 -15.88
N ARG A 69 -4.10 -0.45 -16.36
CA ARG A 69 -3.26 -1.38 -15.61
C ARG A 69 -2.78 -0.77 -14.28
N GLU A 70 -2.32 0.47 -14.30
CA GLU A 70 -1.90 1.20 -13.10
C GLU A 70 -3.07 1.41 -12.14
N LEU A 71 -4.22 1.89 -12.64
CA LEU A 71 -5.43 2.10 -11.84
C LEU A 71 -5.86 0.80 -11.13
N PHE A 72 -5.93 -0.31 -11.87
CA PHE A 72 -6.32 -1.59 -11.29
C PHE A 72 -5.29 -2.16 -10.32
N SER A 73 -4.01 -1.91 -10.53
CA SER A 73 -2.95 -2.25 -9.58
C SER A 73 -3.19 -1.56 -8.23
N GLN A 74 -3.50 -0.24 -8.25
CA GLN A 74 -3.83 0.51 -7.04
C GLN A 74 -5.13 0.02 -6.39
N MET A 75 -6.18 -0.23 -7.18
CA MET A 75 -7.44 -0.79 -6.66
C MET A 75 -7.24 -2.14 -5.97
N MET A 76 -6.39 -3.02 -6.52
CA MET A 76 -6.09 -4.30 -5.88
C MET A 76 -5.28 -4.12 -4.60
N SER A 77 -4.36 -3.18 -4.56
CA SER A 77 -3.63 -2.83 -3.34
C SER A 77 -4.57 -2.36 -2.22
N ILE A 78 -5.51 -1.46 -2.54
CA ILE A 78 -6.55 -1.00 -1.59
C ILE A 78 -7.42 -2.17 -1.13
N SER A 79 -7.83 -3.03 -2.06
CA SER A 79 -8.65 -4.21 -1.74
C SER A 79 -7.93 -5.20 -0.82
N ARG A 80 -6.61 -5.39 -0.96
CA ARG A 80 -5.81 -6.21 -0.03
C ARG A 80 -5.77 -5.59 1.36
N LYS A 81 -5.54 -4.28 1.46
CA LYS A 81 -5.55 -3.58 2.76
C LYS A 81 -6.89 -3.78 3.47
N TYR A 82 -7.99 -3.63 2.76
CA TYR A 82 -9.34 -3.85 3.30
C TYR A 82 -9.55 -5.31 3.74
N GLN A 83 -9.15 -6.29 2.91
CA GLN A 83 -9.23 -7.70 3.31
C GLN A 83 -8.37 -8.00 4.54
N TYR A 84 -7.16 -7.43 4.64
CA TYR A 84 -6.31 -7.61 5.83
C TYR A 84 -6.91 -6.97 7.08
N SER A 85 -7.60 -5.82 6.99
CA SER A 85 -8.30 -5.25 8.15
C SER A 85 -9.41 -6.19 8.66
N ILE A 86 -10.20 -6.76 7.75
CA ILE A 86 -11.23 -7.74 8.12
C ILE A 86 -10.61 -8.99 8.77
N LEU A 87 -9.50 -9.51 8.24
CA LEU A 87 -8.78 -10.64 8.84
C LEU A 87 -8.28 -10.31 10.25
N ALA A 88 -7.77 -9.11 10.45
CA ALA A 88 -7.29 -8.65 11.77
C ALA A 88 -8.43 -8.57 12.80
N GLU A 89 -9.59 -8.04 12.41
CA GLU A 89 -10.79 -7.98 13.26
C GLU A 89 -11.28 -9.37 13.68
N HIS A 90 -11.07 -10.40 12.85
CA HIS A 90 -11.38 -11.79 13.16
C HIS A 90 -10.23 -12.54 13.89
N GLY A 91 -9.26 -11.79 14.41
CA GLY A 91 -8.13 -12.39 15.15
C GLY A 91 -7.17 -13.24 14.29
N ARG A 92 -7.26 -13.12 12.97
CA ARG A 92 -6.40 -13.81 12.00
C ARG A 92 -5.29 -12.91 11.44
N SER A 93 -4.82 -11.95 12.23
CA SER A 93 -3.58 -11.26 11.91
C SER A 93 -2.45 -12.29 11.88
N ALA A 94 -1.68 -12.32 10.82
CA ALA A 94 -0.44 -13.07 10.82
C ALA A 94 0.36 -12.66 12.05
N LYS A 95 0.87 -13.61 12.81
CA LYS A 95 1.86 -13.33 13.84
C LYS A 95 3.11 -12.88 13.11
N LEU A 96 3.24 -11.57 12.90
CA LEU A 96 4.30 -10.97 12.08
C LEU A 96 5.68 -11.04 12.76
N GLY A 97 5.77 -11.63 13.95
CA GLY A 97 7.02 -11.65 14.72
C GLY A 97 7.43 -10.26 15.24
N PHE A 98 6.54 -9.27 15.11
CA PHE A 98 6.74 -7.94 15.67
C PHE A 98 6.02 -7.84 17.01
N GLU A 99 6.67 -7.24 17.96
CA GLU A 99 6.09 -6.83 19.23
C GLU A 99 5.68 -5.37 19.14
N GLN A 100 4.44 -5.06 19.50
CA GLN A 100 3.98 -3.67 19.55
C GLN A 100 4.53 -3.01 20.81
N LEU A 101 5.31 -1.96 20.64
CA LEU A 101 5.80 -1.14 21.74
C LEU A 101 4.98 0.13 21.85
N ASP A 102 4.66 0.58 23.06
CA ASP A 102 3.98 1.85 23.32
C ASP A 102 4.83 3.06 22.89
N ARG A 103 6.16 2.91 22.99
CA ARG A 103 7.14 3.89 22.48
C ARG A 103 8.44 3.19 22.15
N LEU A 104 9.14 3.72 21.16
CA LEU A 104 10.48 3.23 20.84
C LEU A 104 11.46 3.58 21.99
N PRO A 105 12.34 2.66 22.41
CA PRO A 105 13.42 2.97 23.32
C PRO A 105 14.36 3.96 22.62
N VAL A 106 14.69 5.06 23.28
CA VAL A 106 15.60 6.09 22.75
C VAL A 106 16.88 6.23 23.57
N GLU A 107 16.93 5.62 24.77
CA GLU A 107 18.08 5.67 25.65
C GLU A 107 19.01 4.47 25.44
N GLY A 108 20.30 4.71 25.31
CA GLY A 108 21.32 3.66 25.15
C GLY A 108 21.24 2.87 23.85
N VAL A 109 20.56 3.39 22.84
CA VAL A 109 20.42 2.73 21.53
C VAL A 109 21.60 3.07 20.62
N ARG A 110 22.00 2.10 19.81
CA ARG A 110 22.90 2.31 18.67
C ARG A 110 22.07 2.52 17.42
N VAL A 111 22.36 3.59 16.71
CA VAL A 111 21.65 3.99 15.49
C VAL A 111 22.58 3.87 14.29
N VAL A 112 22.14 3.16 13.26
CA VAL A 112 22.87 3.08 11.98
C VAL A 112 22.03 3.76 10.90
N HIS A 113 22.68 4.57 10.09
CA HIS A 113 22.03 5.20 8.94
C HIS A 113 22.88 5.08 7.67
N GLN A 114 22.23 5.08 6.52
CA GLN A 114 22.92 5.13 5.24
C GLN A 114 23.33 6.57 4.91
N GLY A 115 24.54 6.73 4.37
CA GLY A 115 25.07 8.01 3.92
C GLY A 115 26.40 8.37 4.58
N VAL A 116 26.60 9.66 4.83
CA VAL A 116 27.81 10.21 5.47
C VAL A 116 27.43 11.06 6.67
N GLU A 117 28.40 11.35 7.52
CA GLU A 117 28.21 12.30 8.60
C GLU A 117 27.78 13.66 8.05
N GLY A 118 26.77 14.28 8.70
CA GLY A 118 26.15 15.53 8.23
C GLY A 118 25.03 15.38 7.19
N ALA A 119 24.76 14.17 6.70
CA ALA A 119 23.61 13.91 5.83
C ALA A 119 22.27 14.13 6.56
N TYR A 120 21.18 14.25 5.82
CA TYR A 120 19.83 14.41 6.39
C TYR A 120 19.45 13.25 7.33
N SER A 121 19.84 12.02 7.00
CA SER A 121 19.66 10.85 7.86
C SER A 121 20.40 10.98 9.19
N HIS A 122 21.62 11.53 9.18
CA HIS A 122 22.38 11.82 10.40
C HIS A 122 21.68 12.91 11.24
N ALA A 123 21.25 13.99 10.61
CA ALA A 123 20.50 15.06 11.30
C ALA A 123 19.18 14.54 11.92
N ALA A 124 18.46 13.70 11.20
CA ALA A 124 17.24 13.07 11.70
C ALA A 124 17.51 12.13 12.88
N ALA A 125 18.61 11.36 12.83
CA ALA A 125 19.02 10.49 13.94
C ALA A 125 19.33 11.32 15.20
N ILE A 126 20.10 12.40 15.09
CA ILE A 126 20.39 13.32 16.21
C ILE A 126 19.09 13.94 16.76
N GLN A 127 18.20 14.38 15.87
CA GLN A 127 16.94 15.02 16.28
C GLN A 127 16.03 14.06 17.05
N TYR A 128 15.99 12.80 16.67
CA TYR A 128 15.07 11.82 17.27
C TYR A 128 15.67 11.13 18.51
N PHE A 129 16.94 10.69 18.43
CA PHE A 129 17.61 9.91 19.48
C PHE A 129 18.44 10.75 20.43
N GLY A 130 18.70 12.02 20.11
CA GLY A 130 19.56 12.92 20.88
C GLY A 130 21.02 12.86 20.43
N ARG A 131 21.80 13.83 20.92
CA ARG A 131 23.23 13.97 20.56
C ARG A 131 24.12 12.96 21.25
N ASP A 132 23.64 12.37 22.34
CA ASP A 132 24.40 11.39 23.14
C ASP A 132 24.18 9.94 22.65
N ALA A 133 23.35 9.75 21.60
CA ALA A 133 23.17 8.44 20.99
C ALA A 133 24.42 8.01 20.20
N GLU A 134 24.75 6.73 20.24
CA GLU A 134 25.81 6.16 19.42
C GLU A 134 25.34 6.06 17.97
N ILE A 135 25.72 7.01 17.12
CA ILE A 135 25.27 7.08 15.72
C ILE A 135 26.41 6.68 14.79
N TYR A 136 26.14 5.70 13.93
CA TYR A 136 27.06 5.18 12.92
C TYR A 136 26.52 5.40 11.53
N HIS A 137 27.38 5.54 10.53
CA HIS A 137 26.97 5.62 9.15
C HIS A 137 27.61 4.51 8.31
N VAL A 138 26.87 4.08 7.29
CA VAL A 138 27.30 3.09 6.30
C VAL A 138 27.06 3.61 4.89
N ALA A 139 27.84 3.14 3.93
CA ALA A 139 27.72 3.61 2.55
C ALA A 139 26.45 3.08 1.86
N ARG A 140 26.01 1.87 2.21
CA ARG A 140 24.88 1.19 1.58
C ARG A 140 23.92 0.68 2.64
N PHE A 141 22.63 0.59 2.31
CA PHE A 141 21.60 0.08 3.21
C PHE A 141 21.83 -1.36 3.65
N GLU A 142 22.41 -2.18 2.80
CA GLU A 142 22.70 -3.58 3.10
C GLU A 142 23.80 -3.76 4.16
N ASP A 143 24.55 -2.71 4.45
CA ASP A 143 25.61 -2.70 5.47
C ASP A 143 25.07 -2.22 6.85
N ALA A 144 23.80 -1.76 6.92
CA ALA A 144 23.14 -1.28 8.14
C ALA A 144 22.41 -2.43 8.85
#